data_4fb5c5dc58393f3ef6814e2744be15d6
#
_entry.id   4fb5c5dc58393f3ef6814e2744be15d6
#
_cell.length_a   1.000
_cell.length_b   1.000
_cell.length_c   1.000
_cell.angle_alpha   90.00
_cell.angle_beta   90.00
_cell.angle_gamma   90.00
#
_symmetry.space_group_name_H-M   'P 1'
#
loop_
_entity.id
_entity.type
_entity.pdbx_description
1 polymer ?
#
loop_
_entity_poly.entity_id
_entity_poly.type
_entity_poly.pdbx_seq_one_letter_code
_entity_poly.pdbx_strand_id
1 'polypeptide(L)'
;MNELLKKSAAEQSKALKNKEVSAVELTNAAFERISELDDKLGAFNSLTKDTALETAKKVDEKIAKGEDLPLLAGIPLALKDNMNLIGSKTTASSKILENFVSPFNATVTEKLLGNLVPILGKANLDEFAMGSSNENSAFKKVHNPWDLKKVPGGSSGGSAASVSSCEVTLALGSDTGGSIRLPASFCGIVGMKPTYGRVSRYGLIAFASSLDQIGPFARTVEDAANLLEVISGHDPKDSTSLNLPVEHYAAHLNDDIKGLQVGVIKELMTEGLSDDVAAAMKKAIEDYKKLGAEVVEISLPNLKHSIGIYYILATAECSSNLARFDGVKYGYRTPDAKNLMEMYTKTRAEGFGPEVKRRIMLGTYALSSGYYDAYYKKAQQMRALVTQDFVEAFKKVDILISPTCPNTAFELGAKSSDPLQMYLTDIATISANLAGIPGMSVPAGFDKDGMPIGLQILAPQLQESRLFNAAHKFERANDYYLQLAKI
;
A
#
# COMPACT_ATOMS: atom_id res chain seq x y z
N MET A 1 15.07 21.52 1.90
CA MET A 1 14.04 20.71 2.61
C MET A 1 13.92 21.20 4.05
N ASN A 2 12.70 21.45 4.53
CA ASN A 2 12.43 21.84 5.92
C ASN A 2 12.79 20.67 6.86
N GLU A 3 13.56 20.93 7.92
CA GLU A 3 14.01 19.90 8.88
C GLU A 3 12.85 19.20 9.60
N LEU A 4 11.70 19.90 9.75
CA LEU A 4 10.49 19.31 10.36
C LEU A 4 9.93 18.15 9.55
N LEU A 5 10.02 18.22 8.20
CA LEU A 5 9.49 17.15 7.32
C LEU A 5 10.37 15.90 7.33
N LYS A 6 11.61 15.99 7.82
CA LYS A 6 12.51 14.84 8.02
C LYS A 6 12.18 14.05 9.31
N LYS A 7 11.45 14.66 10.24
CA LYS A 7 11.06 14.04 11.51
C LYS A 7 9.96 12.97 11.29
N SER A 8 9.93 11.97 12.15
CA SER A 8 8.83 11.00 12.22
C SER A 8 7.51 11.67 12.66
N ALA A 9 6.37 11.00 12.46
CA ALA A 9 5.07 11.51 12.94
C ALA A 9 5.07 11.67 14.47
N ALA A 10 5.70 10.73 15.18
CA ALA A 10 5.85 10.80 16.63
C ALA A 10 6.63 12.06 17.07
N GLU A 11 7.76 12.36 16.39
CA GLU A 11 8.55 13.55 16.68
C GLU A 11 7.82 14.85 16.31
N GLN A 12 7.09 14.87 15.17
CA GLN A 12 6.25 16.01 14.77
C GLN A 12 5.12 16.24 15.76
N SER A 13 4.44 15.17 16.23
CA SER A 13 3.39 15.26 17.26
C SER A 13 3.93 15.85 18.58
N LYS A 14 5.15 15.46 18.97
CA LYS A 14 5.82 16.03 20.14
C LYS A 14 6.12 17.51 19.95
N ALA A 15 6.62 17.93 18.79
CA ALA A 15 6.91 19.32 18.48
C ALA A 15 5.64 20.19 18.48
N LEU A 16 4.51 19.68 17.94
CA LEU A 16 3.21 20.34 17.99
C LEU A 16 2.72 20.52 19.45
N LYS A 17 2.77 19.48 20.27
CA LYS A 17 2.36 19.54 21.69
C LYS A 17 3.23 20.50 22.51
N ASN A 18 4.51 20.57 22.23
CA ASN A 18 5.46 21.50 22.85
C ASN A 18 5.33 22.93 22.32
N LYS A 19 4.47 23.20 21.31
CA LYS A 19 4.34 24.49 20.62
C LYS A 19 5.64 24.98 19.95
N GLU A 20 6.51 24.05 19.54
CA GLU A 20 7.72 24.33 18.77
C GLU A 20 7.40 24.67 17.31
N VAL A 21 6.25 24.19 16.83
CA VAL A 21 5.68 24.44 15.51
C VAL A 21 4.16 24.36 15.60
N SER A 22 3.44 25.10 14.75
CA SER A 22 1.99 24.95 14.59
C SER A 22 1.65 23.91 13.53
N ALA A 23 0.44 23.34 13.59
CA ALA A 23 -0.03 22.41 12.55
C ALA A 23 -0.21 23.10 11.20
N VAL A 24 -0.56 24.38 11.19
CA VAL A 24 -0.63 25.20 9.97
C VAL A 24 0.76 25.40 9.36
N GLU A 25 1.81 25.67 10.15
CA GLU A 25 3.18 25.79 9.63
C GLU A 25 3.69 24.46 9.06
N LEU A 26 3.46 23.36 9.76
CA LEU A 26 3.84 22.02 9.28
C LEU A 26 3.12 21.66 7.96
N THR A 27 1.82 21.94 7.89
CA THR A 27 1.00 21.70 6.69
C THR A 27 1.46 22.56 5.51
N ASN A 28 1.79 23.84 5.74
CA ASN A 28 2.32 24.73 4.70
C ASN A 28 3.69 24.26 4.22
N ALA A 29 4.60 23.89 5.13
CA ALA A 29 5.91 23.36 4.76
C ALA A 29 5.79 22.10 3.86
N ALA A 30 4.81 21.24 4.12
CA ALA A 30 4.52 20.09 3.26
C ALA A 30 4.01 20.52 1.88
N PHE A 31 3.12 21.52 1.77
CA PHE A 31 2.68 22.04 0.47
C PHE A 31 3.80 22.74 -0.31
N GLU A 32 4.71 23.45 0.37
CA GLU A 32 5.91 24.00 -0.26
C GLU A 32 6.77 22.88 -0.84
N ARG A 33 7.00 21.80 -0.08
CA ARG A 33 7.77 20.65 -0.54
C ARG A 33 7.12 19.95 -1.74
N ILE A 34 5.79 19.77 -1.73
CA ILE A 34 5.03 19.25 -2.89
C ILE A 34 5.25 20.16 -4.11
N SER A 35 5.16 21.47 -3.94
CA SER A 35 5.37 22.45 -5.02
C SER A 35 6.79 22.41 -5.60
N GLU A 36 7.81 22.07 -4.78
CA GLU A 36 9.19 21.93 -5.23
C GLU A 36 9.43 20.65 -6.05
N LEU A 37 8.71 19.56 -5.75
CA LEU A 37 9.07 18.21 -6.23
C LEU A 37 8.06 17.54 -7.13
N ASP A 38 6.75 17.75 -6.92
CA ASP A 38 5.75 16.88 -7.54
C ASP A 38 5.68 16.99 -9.07
N ASP A 39 6.13 18.10 -9.65
CA ASP A 39 6.31 18.22 -11.10
C ASP A 39 7.29 17.18 -11.65
N LYS A 40 8.29 16.76 -10.84
CA LYS A 40 9.27 15.73 -11.21
C LYS A 40 8.83 14.33 -10.79
N LEU A 41 8.16 14.22 -9.63
CA LEU A 41 7.77 12.94 -9.05
C LEU A 41 6.44 12.41 -9.60
N GLY A 42 5.47 13.29 -9.76
CA GLY A 42 4.12 12.91 -10.18
C GLY A 42 3.32 12.15 -9.12
N ALA A 43 3.61 12.37 -7.84
CA ALA A 43 3.03 11.62 -6.74
C ALA A 43 1.55 11.95 -6.48
N PHE A 44 1.06 13.14 -6.86
CA PHE A 44 -0.31 13.57 -6.61
C PHE A 44 -1.12 13.78 -7.90
N ASN A 45 -2.37 13.30 -7.92
CA ASN A 45 -3.36 13.61 -8.96
C ASN A 45 -4.10 14.94 -8.67
N SER A 46 -4.31 15.27 -7.40
CA SER A 46 -4.93 16.52 -6.95
C SER A 46 -4.56 16.84 -5.51
N LEU A 47 -4.57 18.13 -5.16
CA LEU A 47 -4.33 18.62 -3.81
C LEU A 47 -5.63 19.11 -3.17
N THR A 48 -5.72 19.02 -1.84
CA THR A 48 -6.87 19.39 -1.02
C THR A 48 -6.49 20.45 0.01
N LYS A 49 -5.83 21.52 -0.48
CA LYS A 49 -5.16 22.53 0.34
C LYS A 49 -6.10 23.19 1.37
N ASP A 50 -7.27 23.63 0.93
CA ASP A 50 -8.18 24.37 1.80
C ASP A 50 -8.66 23.52 2.99
N THR A 51 -9.09 22.27 2.71
CA THR A 51 -9.56 21.34 3.75
C THR A 51 -8.44 20.89 4.68
N ALA A 52 -7.21 20.72 4.17
CA ALA A 52 -6.04 20.37 4.97
C ALA A 52 -5.68 21.51 5.94
N LEU A 53 -5.64 22.76 5.46
CA LEU A 53 -5.36 23.95 6.30
C LEU A 53 -6.48 24.21 7.31
N GLU A 54 -7.74 23.97 6.95
CA GLU A 54 -8.86 24.05 7.91
C GLU A 54 -8.69 23.04 9.04
N THR A 55 -8.29 21.79 8.70
CA THR A 55 -8.01 20.76 9.71
C THR A 55 -6.83 21.16 10.60
N ALA A 56 -5.74 21.67 10.01
CA ALA A 56 -4.57 22.14 10.76
C ALA A 56 -4.93 23.30 11.73
N LYS A 57 -5.73 24.27 11.30
CA LYS A 57 -6.22 25.35 12.18
C LYS A 57 -6.99 24.82 13.39
N LYS A 58 -7.87 23.81 13.18
CA LYS A 58 -8.60 23.17 14.30
C LYS A 58 -7.64 22.52 15.31
N VAL A 59 -6.53 21.94 14.85
CA VAL A 59 -5.49 21.42 15.75
C VAL A 59 -4.85 22.53 16.56
N ASP A 60 -4.42 23.62 15.92
CA ASP A 60 -3.78 24.77 16.60
C ASP A 60 -4.72 25.43 17.62
N GLU A 61 -6.02 25.53 17.31
CA GLU A 61 -7.04 26.04 18.26
C GLU A 61 -7.17 25.13 19.50
N LYS A 62 -7.10 23.81 19.33
CA LYS A 62 -7.14 22.87 20.46
C LYS A 62 -5.89 22.95 21.32
N ILE A 63 -4.70 23.05 20.68
CA ILE A 63 -3.44 23.27 21.39
C ILE A 63 -3.47 24.58 22.20
N ALA A 64 -4.01 25.64 21.62
CA ALA A 64 -4.12 26.94 22.32
C ALA A 64 -5.01 26.85 23.56
N LYS A 65 -6.08 26.06 23.50
CA LYS A 65 -7.01 25.83 24.63
C LYS A 65 -6.50 24.80 25.66
N GLY A 66 -5.38 24.11 25.39
CA GLY A 66 -4.84 23.07 26.25
C GLY A 66 -5.65 21.76 26.21
N GLU A 67 -6.42 21.53 25.14
CA GLU A 67 -7.17 20.29 24.94
C GLU A 67 -6.25 19.12 24.53
N ASP A 68 -6.61 17.91 24.94
CA ASP A 68 -5.94 16.70 24.50
C ASP A 68 -6.14 16.49 22.99
N LEU A 69 -5.07 16.10 22.34
CA LEU A 69 -5.07 15.84 20.90
C LEU A 69 -5.10 14.33 20.62
N PRO A 70 -5.84 13.91 19.58
CA PRO A 70 -5.69 12.59 19.00
C PRO A 70 -4.26 12.30 18.57
N LEU A 71 -3.92 11.00 18.46
CA LEU A 71 -2.56 10.51 18.27
C LEU A 71 -1.80 11.12 17.07
N LEU A 72 -2.50 11.29 15.94
CA LEU A 72 -1.92 11.80 14.68
C LEU A 72 -2.44 13.18 14.28
N ALA A 73 -3.03 13.93 15.23
CA ALA A 73 -3.56 15.28 14.96
C ALA A 73 -2.46 16.21 14.42
N GLY A 74 -2.76 16.88 13.30
CA GLY A 74 -1.85 17.83 12.66
C GLY A 74 -0.75 17.22 11.80
N ILE A 75 -0.67 15.89 11.66
CA ILE A 75 0.36 15.22 10.87
C ILE A 75 -0.06 15.12 9.39
N PRO A 76 0.73 15.67 8.44
CA PRO A 76 0.41 15.68 7.02
C PRO A 76 0.32 14.29 6.40
N LEU A 77 -0.78 14.00 5.65
CA LEU A 77 -1.05 12.68 5.07
C LEU A 77 -1.48 12.78 3.60
N ALA A 78 -1.02 11.83 2.76
CA ALA A 78 -1.52 11.60 1.41
C ALA A 78 -2.50 10.42 1.39
N LEU A 79 -3.61 10.58 0.67
CA LEU A 79 -4.65 9.56 0.52
C LEU A 79 -4.61 9.01 -0.91
N LYS A 80 -4.36 7.70 -1.11
CA LYS A 80 -4.39 7.09 -2.45
C LYS A 80 -5.70 7.42 -3.17
N ASP A 81 -5.62 7.78 -4.44
CA ASP A 81 -6.76 8.33 -5.20
C ASP A 81 -7.82 7.29 -5.63
N ASN A 82 -7.88 6.19 -4.92
CA ASN A 82 -8.97 5.21 -4.96
C ASN A 82 -9.80 5.17 -3.66
N MET A 83 -9.53 6.06 -2.70
CA MET A 83 -10.30 6.22 -1.46
C MET A 83 -11.08 7.52 -1.50
N ASN A 84 -12.36 7.46 -1.16
CA ASN A 84 -13.26 8.61 -1.22
C ASN A 84 -12.95 9.65 -0.14
N LEU A 85 -12.85 10.90 -0.57
CA LEU A 85 -12.86 12.10 0.26
C LEU A 85 -13.94 13.04 -0.28
N ILE A 86 -14.94 13.35 0.52
CA ILE A 86 -16.09 14.17 0.12
C ILE A 86 -15.66 15.50 -0.47
N GLY A 87 -16.28 15.90 -1.56
CA GLY A 87 -16.01 17.17 -2.25
C GLY A 87 -14.69 17.18 -3.06
N SER A 88 -13.88 16.12 -3.01
CA SER A 88 -12.68 15.99 -3.82
C SER A 88 -12.84 14.97 -4.94
N LYS A 89 -12.01 15.07 -5.96
CA LYS A 89 -11.96 14.05 -7.02
C LYS A 89 -11.46 12.73 -6.46
N THR A 90 -12.05 11.61 -6.90
CA THR A 90 -11.58 10.25 -6.66
C THR A 90 -11.58 9.52 -7.99
N THR A 91 -10.43 9.51 -8.64
CA THR A 91 -10.31 9.13 -10.05
C THR A 91 -9.83 7.70 -10.27
N ALA A 92 -9.28 7.05 -9.25
CA ALA A 92 -8.53 5.79 -9.39
C ALA A 92 -7.47 5.85 -10.51
N SER A 93 -6.91 7.02 -10.78
CA SER A 93 -5.98 7.32 -11.87
C SER A 93 -6.50 6.89 -13.25
N SER A 94 -7.82 6.93 -13.47
CA SER A 94 -8.50 6.51 -14.68
C SER A 94 -9.28 7.66 -15.32
N LYS A 95 -9.25 7.74 -16.66
CA LYS A 95 -10.08 8.66 -17.42
C LYS A 95 -11.57 8.42 -17.18
N ILE A 96 -11.97 7.18 -16.91
CA ILE A 96 -13.40 6.84 -16.66
C ILE A 96 -13.97 7.57 -15.43
N LEU A 97 -13.12 7.97 -14.47
CA LEU A 97 -13.50 8.69 -13.25
C LEU A 97 -12.87 10.09 -13.14
N GLU A 98 -12.25 10.62 -14.19
CA GLU A 98 -11.54 11.91 -14.16
C GLU A 98 -12.37 13.10 -13.67
N ASN A 99 -13.69 13.04 -13.87
CA ASN A 99 -14.65 14.07 -13.47
C ASN A 99 -15.48 13.69 -12.23
N PHE A 100 -15.20 12.52 -11.60
CA PHE A 100 -15.95 12.06 -10.44
C PHE A 100 -15.52 12.79 -9.17
N VAL A 101 -16.43 13.55 -8.59
CA VAL A 101 -16.28 14.16 -7.25
C VAL A 101 -17.04 13.32 -6.25
N SER A 102 -16.37 12.87 -5.20
CA SER A 102 -16.98 11.96 -4.22
C SER A 102 -18.06 12.67 -3.40
N PRO A 103 -19.28 12.09 -3.29
CA PRO A 103 -20.35 12.61 -2.45
C PRO A 103 -20.28 12.15 -0.99
N PHE A 104 -19.33 11.29 -0.62
CA PHE A 104 -19.17 10.75 0.73
C PHE A 104 -17.71 10.37 1.01
N ASN A 105 -17.36 10.21 2.27
CA ASN A 105 -16.05 9.75 2.71
C ASN A 105 -15.96 8.22 2.76
N ALA A 106 -14.76 7.69 2.48
CA ALA A 106 -14.41 6.34 2.91
C ALA A 106 -14.34 6.29 4.44
N THR A 107 -14.58 5.12 5.04
CA THR A 107 -14.48 4.97 6.50
C THR A 107 -13.11 5.33 7.04
N VAL A 108 -12.04 4.97 6.34
CA VAL A 108 -10.67 5.39 6.72
C VAL A 108 -10.51 6.92 6.67
N THR A 109 -11.14 7.58 5.70
CA THR A 109 -11.13 9.05 5.58
C THR A 109 -11.90 9.69 6.73
N GLU A 110 -13.07 9.15 7.11
CA GLU A 110 -13.83 9.63 8.28
C GLU A 110 -13.00 9.52 9.56
N LYS A 111 -12.30 8.39 9.76
CA LYS A 111 -11.42 8.15 10.91
C LYS A 111 -10.24 9.11 10.96
N LEU A 112 -9.57 9.35 9.82
CA LEU A 112 -8.49 10.33 9.72
C LEU A 112 -8.95 11.75 10.06
N LEU A 113 -10.07 12.19 9.48
CA LEU A 113 -10.63 13.52 9.74
C LEU A 113 -11.09 13.66 11.21
N GLY A 114 -11.68 12.60 11.79
CA GLY A 114 -12.04 12.53 13.20
C GLY A 114 -10.83 12.61 14.14
N ASN A 115 -9.67 12.16 13.69
CA ASN A 115 -8.39 12.29 14.38
C ASN A 115 -7.62 13.57 13.99
N LEU A 116 -8.27 14.52 13.32
CA LEU A 116 -7.70 15.81 12.91
C LEU A 116 -6.40 15.66 12.10
N VAL A 117 -6.34 14.67 11.22
CA VAL A 117 -5.19 14.44 10.31
C VAL A 117 -5.41 15.27 9.04
N PRO A 118 -4.52 16.23 8.71
CA PRO A 118 -4.61 17.00 7.46
C PRO A 118 -4.33 16.12 6.25
N ILE A 119 -5.34 15.92 5.39
CA ILE A 119 -5.20 15.21 4.12
C ILE A 119 -4.79 16.22 3.05
N LEU A 120 -3.53 16.11 2.56
CA LEU A 120 -2.96 17.10 1.66
C LEU A 120 -3.35 16.92 0.21
N GLY A 121 -3.69 15.69 -0.18
CA GLY A 121 -4.06 15.40 -1.56
C GLY A 121 -4.32 13.93 -1.82
N LYS A 122 -4.68 13.69 -3.09
CA LYS A 122 -5.02 12.39 -3.65
C LYS A 122 -3.82 11.85 -4.42
N ALA A 123 -3.15 10.83 -3.84
CA ALA A 123 -1.94 10.24 -4.39
C ALA A 123 -2.21 9.40 -5.64
N ASN A 124 -1.35 9.57 -6.64
CA ASN A 124 -1.39 8.85 -7.92
C ASN A 124 -1.15 7.35 -7.74
N LEU A 125 -1.70 6.53 -8.65
CA LEU A 125 -1.65 5.07 -8.59
C LEU A 125 -1.68 4.46 -9.99
N ASP A 126 -1.36 3.18 -10.14
CA ASP A 126 -1.75 2.45 -11.34
C ASP A 126 -3.26 2.44 -11.49
N GLU A 127 -3.79 2.61 -12.70
CA GLU A 127 -5.21 2.71 -12.98
C GLU A 127 -6.02 1.59 -12.31
N PHE A 128 -7.03 1.95 -11.49
CA PHE A 128 -7.84 1.03 -10.67
C PHE A 128 -7.03 0.07 -9.80
N ALA A 129 -5.85 0.49 -9.34
CA ALA A 129 -4.91 -0.34 -8.58
C ALA A 129 -4.38 -1.57 -9.36
N MET A 130 -4.39 -1.53 -10.69
CA MET A 130 -3.98 -2.60 -11.59
C MET A 130 -2.60 -2.34 -12.20
N GLY A 131 -1.57 -2.72 -11.48
CA GLY A 131 -0.17 -2.59 -11.88
C GLY A 131 0.76 -2.77 -10.70
N SER A 132 2.07 -2.82 -11.00
CA SER A 132 3.14 -3.03 -10.03
C SER A 132 4.27 -2.00 -10.15
N SER A 133 4.09 -0.99 -11.03
CA SER A 133 5.13 0.02 -11.31
C SER A 133 4.67 1.47 -11.22
N ASN A 134 3.37 1.74 -11.20
CA ASN A 134 2.71 3.05 -11.32
C ASN A 134 2.94 3.74 -12.67
N GLU A 135 3.09 2.96 -13.73
CA GLU A 135 3.18 3.45 -15.10
C GLU A 135 1.82 3.47 -15.82
N ASN A 136 0.78 2.82 -15.26
CA ASN A 136 -0.54 2.68 -15.87
C ASN A 136 -1.52 3.81 -15.52
N SER A 137 -1.08 4.88 -14.85
CA SER A 137 -1.93 6.05 -14.59
C SER A 137 -2.35 6.73 -15.90
N ALA A 138 -3.63 7.12 -15.99
CA ALA A 138 -4.14 7.88 -17.14
C ALA A 138 -3.66 9.34 -17.18
N PHE A 139 -3.07 9.84 -16.11
CA PHE A 139 -2.68 11.26 -15.98
C PHE A 139 -1.19 11.48 -16.14
N LYS A 140 -0.37 10.86 -15.28
CA LYS A 140 1.09 10.96 -15.31
C LYS A 140 1.73 9.75 -14.65
N LYS A 141 2.95 9.40 -15.06
CA LYS A 141 3.73 8.37 -14.38
C LYS A 141 4.25 8.90 -13.05
N VAL A 142 4.50 8.00 -12.10
CA VAL A 142 5.20 8.33 -10.87
C VAL A 142 6.65 7.89 -10.98
N HIS A 143 7.55 8.72 -10.50
CA HIS A 143 8.99 8.49 -10.51
C HIS A 143 9.49 8.12 -9.11
N ASN A 144 10.55 7.31 -9.04
CA ASN A 144 11.15 6.93 -7.77
C ASN A 144 12.00 8.08 -7.20
N PRO A 145 11.82 8.48 -5.93
CA PRO A 145 12.61 9.55 -5.32
C PRO A 145 14.11 9.26 -5.21
N TRP A 146 14.54 8.00 -5.23
CA TRP A 146 15.94 7.61 -5.18
C TRP A 146 16.63 7.72 -6.55
N ASP A 147 15.88 7.50 -7.62
CA ASP A 147 16.32 7.68 -9.00
C ASP A 147 15.10 7.94 -9.90
N LEU A 148 14.99 9.16 -10.43
CA LEU A 148 13.86 9.59 -11.27
C LEU A 148 13.71 8.80 -12.58
N LYS A 149 14.71 7.99 -12.97
CA LYS A 149 14.59 7.11 -14.14
C LYS A 149 13.93 5.78 -13.82
N LYS A 150 13.74 5.48 -12.55
CA LYS A 150 13.22 4.19 -12.05
C LYS A 150 11.78 4.31 -11.58
N VAL A 151 11.09 3.17 -11.54
CA VAL A 151 9.72 3.06 -11.06
C VAL A 151 9.67 3.13 -9.52
N PRO A 152 8.64 3.73 -8.90
CA PRO A 152 8.46 3.73 -7.46
C PRO A 152 7.88 2.41 -6.94
N GLY A 153 7.51 1.49 -7.84
CA GLY A 153 6.63 0.38 -7.55
C GLY A 153 5.14 0.79 -7.57
N GLY A 154 4.27 -0.19 -7.59
CA GLY A 154 2.81 0.03 -7.70
C GLY A 154 1.99 -1.08 -6.99
N SER A 155 0.71 -0.85 -6.95
CA SER A 155 -0.03 0.25 -7.54
C SER A 155 -0.06 1.54 -6.70
N SER A 156 0.44 1.58 -5.44
CA SER A 156 0.42 2.76 -4.56
C SER A 156 1.73 3.57 -4.68
N GLY A 157 2.25 3.74 -5.92
CA GLY A 157 3.53 4.41 -6.15
C GLY A 157 3.55 5.88 -5.71
N GLY A 158 2.48 6.63 -5.95
CA GLY A 158 2.36 8.02 -5.49
C GLY A 158 2.36 8.14 -3.96
N SER A 159 1.66 7.24 -3.26
CA SER A 159 1.68 7.19 -1.79
C SER A 159 3.10 6.90 -1.25
N ALA A 160 3.80 5.94 -1.84
CA ALA A 160 5.16 5.59 -1.42
C ALA A 160 6.16 6.70 -1.76
N ALA A 161 6.10 7.25 -2.97
CA ALA A 161 7.00 8.32 -3.41
C ALA A 161 6.84 9.58 -2.55
N SER A 162 5.60 9.99 -2.22
CA SER A 162 5.34 11.19 -1.41
C SER A 162 5.87 11.07 0.02
N VAL A 163 5.86 9.87 0.63
CA VAL A 163 6.46 9.64 1.96
C VAL A 163 7.99 9.61 1.87
N SER A 164 8.54 8.90 0.87
CA SER A 164 9.98 8.77 0.67
C SER A 164 10.67 10.10 0.35
N SER A 165 10.01 11.00 -0.38
CA SER A 165 10.50 12.35 -0.72
C SER A 165 10.30 13.39 0.39
N CYS A 166 9.64 13.00 1.48
CA CYS A 166 9.20 13.91 2.54
C CYS A 166 8.23 15.01 2.06
N GLU A 167 7.42 14.78 1.05
CA GLU A 167 6.29 15.64 0.68
C GLU A 167 5.17 15.53 1.73
N VAL A 168 5.02 14.35 2.31
CA VAL A 168 4.14 14.08 3.46
C VAL A 168 4.84 13.18 4.47
N THR A 169 4.33 13.15 5.68
CA THR A 169 4.85 12.28 6.74
C THR A 169 4.28 10.88 6.65
N LEU A 170 3.00 10.77 6.31
CA LEU A 170 2.22 9.54 6.26
C LEU A 170 1.46 9.42 4.95
N ALA A 171 1.13 8.20 4.52
CA ALA A 171 0.18 7.99 3.45
C ALA A 171 -0.65 6.72 3.66
N LEU A 172 -1.84 6.66 3.04
CA LEU A 172 -2.58 5.43 2.89
C LEU A 172 -2.44 4.89 1.46
N GLY A 173 -2.29 3.57 1.36
CA GLY A 173 -2.36 2.81 0.12
C GLY A 173 -3.40 1.71 0.17
N SER A 174 -3.50 0.95 -0.93
CA SER A 174 -4.27 -0.28 -0.99
C SER A 174 -3.43 -1.41 -1.57
N ASP A 175 -3.58 -2.62 -1.04
CA ASP A 175 -2.80 -3.80 -1.38
C ASP A 175 -3.73 -4.96 -1.74
N THR A 176 -3.69 -5.38 -2.99
CA THR A 176 -4.47 -6.50 -3.54
C THR A 176 -3.57 -7.71 -3.83
N GLY A 177 -2.31 -7.45 -4.21
CA GLY A 177 -1.32 -8.47 -4.51
C GLY A 177 0.11 -8.09 -4.10
N GLY A 178 0.29 -6.95 -3.38
CA GLY A 178 1.59 -6.41 -3.02
C GLY A 178 1.67 -4.89 -3.11
N SER A 179 0.56 -4.23 -3.50
CA SER A 179 0.54 -2.82 -3.91
C SER A 179 0.76 -1.79 -2.77
N ILE A 180 1.08 -2.21 -1.56
CA ILE A 180 1.67 -1.40 -0.47
C ILE A 180 3.12 -1.84 -0.26
N ARG A 181 3.37 -3.15 -0.09
CA ARG A 181 4.67 -3.69 0.29
C ARG A 181 5.72 -3.49 -0.79
N LEU A 182 5.37 -3.73 -2.06
CA LEU A 182 6.28 -3.54 -3.18
C LEU A 182 6.74 -2.08 -3.34
N PRO A 183 5.83 -1.07 -3.45
CA PRO A 183 6.29 0.32 -3.53
C PRO A 183 7.01 0.79 -2.27
N ALA A 184 6.68 0.27 -1.08
CA ALA A 184 7.47 0.55 0.13
C ALA A 184 8.91 0.05 -0.01
N SER A 185 9.11 -1.16 -0.52
CA SER A 185 10.44 -1.73 -0.80
C SER A 185 11.24 -0.87 -1.78
N PHE A 186 10.63 -0.49 -2.89
CA PHE A 186 11.32 0.28 -3.95
C PHE A 186 11.61 1.73 -3.56
N CYS A 187 10.81 2.30 -2.66
CA CYS A 187 10.98 3.66 -2.16
C CYS A 187 11.72 3.75 -0.82
N GLY A 188 12.15 2.61 -0.22
CA GLY A 188 12.95 2.60 1.01
C GLY A 188 12.20 3.08 2.25
N ILE A 189 10.93 2.74 2.37
CA ILE A 189 10.05 3.10 3.50
C ILE A 189 9.33 1.87 4.05
N VAL A 190 8.59 2.06 5.13
CA VAL A 190 7.70 1.06 5.72
C VAL A 190 6.34 1.08 5.02
N GLY A 191 5.86 -0.08 4.59
CA GLY A 191 4.50 -0.26 4.08
C GLY A 191 3.87 -1.54 4.62
N MET A 192 2.67 -1.42 5.19
CA MET A 192 2.02 -2.53 5.88
C MET A 192 0.63 -2.82 5.33
N LYS A 193 0.42 -4.07 4.96
CA LYS A 193 -0.90 -4.65 4.66
C LYS A 193 -1.42 -5.40 5.88
N PRO A 194 -2.51 -4.94 6.53
CA PRO A 194 -3.07 -5.65 7.68
C PRO A 194 -3.77 -6.96 7.28
N THR A 195 -4.22 -7.71 8.27
CA THR A 195 -5.14 -8.83 8.11
C THR A 195 -6.36 -8.39 7.30
N TYR A 196 -6.82 -9.23 6.36
CA TYR A 196 -8.03 -8.95 5.58
C TYR A 196 -9.23 -8.71 6.49
N GLY A 197 -9.93 -7.59 6.28
CA GLY A 197 -11.06 -7.17 7.09
C GLY A 197 -10.71 -6.40 8.37
N ARG A 198 -9.43 -6.20 8.70
CA ARG A 198 -9.01 -5.38 9.85
C ARG A 198 -9.32 -3.90 9.67
N VAL A 199 -9.23 -3.42 8.43
CA VAL A 199 -9.57 -2.05 8.01
C VAL A 199 -10.72 -2.13 7.02
N SER A 200 -11.75 -1.30 7.24
CA SER A 200 -12.92 -1.22 6.37
C SER A 200 -12.55 -0.82 4.93
N ARG A 201 -13.21 -1.45 3.96
CA ARG A 201 -13.12 -1.14 2.53
C ARG A 201 -14.27 -0.23 2.05
N TYR A 202 -15.17 0.21 2.94
CA TYR A 202 -16.24 1.14 2.54
C TYR A 202 -15.65 2.44 2.02
N GLY A 203 -16.05 2.81 0.79
CA GLY A 203 -15.53 4.00 0.10
C GLY A 203 -14.16 3.81 -0.56
N LEU A 204 -13.62 2.58 -0.59
CA LEU A 204 -12.52 2.17 -1.47
C LEU A 204 -13.09 1.76 -2.82
N ILE A 205 -12.55 2.29 -3.92
CA ILE A 205 -12.86 1.82 -5.27
C ILE A 205 -12.28 0.41 -5.42
N ALA A 206 -13.17 -0.58 -5.62
CA ALA A 206 -12.82 -1.99 -5.60
C ALA A 206 -12.06 -2.41 -6.88
N PHE A 207 -10.95 -3.12 -6.69
CA PHE A 207 -10.31 -3.92 -7.72
C PHE A 207 -10.75 -5.39 -7.57
N ALA A 208 -10.32 -6.08 -6.51
CA ALA A 208 -10.68 -7.47 -6.22
C ALA A 208 -11.17 -7.58 -4.77
N SER A 209 -12.47 -7.65 -4.59
CA SER A 209 -13.15 -7.49 -3.30
C SER A 209 -12.72 -8.49 -2.23
N SER A 210 -12.27 -9.71 -2.61
CA SER A 210 -11.79 -10.73 -1.68
C SER A 210 -10.31 -10.60 -1.31
N LEU A 211 -9.61 -9.58 -1.84
CA LEU A 211 -8.16 -9.40 -1.69
C LEU A 211 -7.78 -7.97 -1.26
N ASP A 212 -8.54 -6.96 -1.70
CA ASP A 212 -8.23 -5.54 -1.44
C ASP A 212 -8.16 -5.24 0.04
N GLN A 213 -7.09 -4.57 0.47
CA GLN A 213 -6.93 -4.10 1.85
C GLN A 213 -6.24 -2.74 1.87
N ILE A 214 -6.75 -1.81 2.68
CA ILE A 214 -6.11 -0.50 2.94
C ILE A 214 -5.05 -0.67 4.02
N GLY A 215 -3.94 0.05 3.90
CA GLY A 215 -2.90 0.06 4.92
C GLY A 215 -1.95 1.26 4.83
N PRO A 216 -1.11 1.45 5.86
CA PRO A 216 -0.26 2.60 6.03
C PRO A 216 1.06 2.51 5.26
N PHE A 217 1.56 3.70 4.89
CA PHE A 217 2.96 4.00 4.58
C PHE A 217 3.50 5.01 5.58
N ALA A 218 4.72 4.79 6.03
CA ALA A 218 5.47 5.68 6.91
C ALA A 218 6.98 5.49 6.73
N ARG A 219 7.80 6.37 7.28
CA ARG A 219 9.26 6.15 7.30
C ARG A 219 9.71 5.26 8.45
N THR A 220 8.91 5.14 9.51
CA THR A 220 9.23 4.29 10.67
C THR A 220 8.13 3.27 10.95
N VAL A 221 8.49 2.17 11.56
CA VAL A 221 7.55 1.13 11.99
C VAL A 221 6.58 1.66 13.03
N GLU A 222 7.03 2.53 13.95
CA GLU A 222 6.18 3.17 14.96
C GLU A 222 5.08 4.03 14.33
N ASP A 223 5.42 4.86 13.34
CA ASP A 223 4.44 5.70 12.66
C ASP A 223 3.42 4.87 11.88
N ALA A 224 3.86 3.76 11.25
CA ALA A 224 2.98 2.83 10.57
C ALA A 224 2.01 2.12 11.54
N ALA A 225 2.49 1.75 12.74
CA ALA A 225 1.67 1.16 13.80
C ALA A 225 0.60 2.14 14.28
N ASN A 226 0.98 3.39 14.56
CA ASN A 226 0.08 4.45 14.98
C ASN A 226 -0.99 4.75 13.91
N LEU A 227 -0.59 4.80 12.63
CA LEU A 227 -1.54 5.03 11.54
C LEU A 227 -2.50 3.84 11.35
N LEU A 228 -2.02 2.59 11.48
CA LEU A 228 -2.88 1.42 11.43
C LEU A 228 -3.90 1.42 12.57
N GLU A 229 -3.51 1.79 13.79
CA GLU A 229 -4.42 1.90 14.92
C GLU A 229 -5.58 2.84 14.62
N VAL A 230 -5.29 4.03 14.10
CA VAL A 230 -6.30 5.05 13.75
C VAL A 230 -7.30 4.53 12.71
N ILE A 231 -6.87 3.83 11.68
CA ILE A 231 -7.75 3.40 10.59
C ILE A 231 -8.44 2.06 10.82
N SER A 232 -7.99 1.25 11.79
CA SER A 232 -8.52 -0.09 12.11
C SER A 232 -9.87 -0.05 12.83
N GLY A 233 -10.57 -1.20 12.85
CA GLY A 233 -11.77 -1.45 13.64
C GLY A 233 -13.01 -1.73 12.80
N HIS A 234 -14.04 -2.21 13.49
CA HIS A 234 -15.29 -2.66 12.88
C HIS A 234 -16.05 -1.51 12.19
N ASP A 235 -16.60 -1.84 11.02
CA ASP A 235 -17.47 -0.96 10.25
C ASP A 235 -18.70 -1.75 9.75
N PRO A 236 -19.92 -1.41 10.21
CA PRO A 236 -21.14 -2.08 9.74
C PRO A 236 -21.47 -1.81 8.27
N LYS A 237 -20.82 -0.83 7.62
CA LYS A 237 -20.96 -0.53 6.19
C LYS A 237 -20.15 -1.49 5.30
N ASP A 238 -19.22 -2.27 5.88
CA ASP A 238 -18.43 -3.29 5.18
C ASP A 238 -18.67 -4.66 5.81
N SER A 239 -19.38 -5.54 5.11
CA SER A 239 -19.72 -6.89 5.59
C SER A 239 -18.50 -7.80 5.82
N THR A 240 -17.33 -7.43 5.31
CA THR A 240 -16.07 -8.16 5.53
C THR A 240 -15.25 -7.61 6.70
N SER A 241 -15.68 -6.47 7.29
CA SER A 241 -15.01 -5.86 8.43
C SER A 241 -15.15 -6.73 9.68
N LEU A 242 -14.01 -7.03 10.31
CA LEU A 242 -13.96 -7.89 11.50
C LEU A 242 -14.47 -7.14 12.74
N ASN A 243 -15.41 -7.73 13.46
CA ASN A 243 -15.92 -7.17 14.73
C ASN A 243 -15.02 -7.58 15.90
N LEU A 244 -13.84 -7.00 15.94
CA LEU A 244 -12.81 -7.24 16.96
C LEU A 244 -12.26 -5.91 17.48
N PRO A 245 -11.83 -5.84 18.75
CA PRO A 245 -11.21 -4.64 19.31
C PRO A 245 -9.93 -4.27 18.53
N VAL A 246 -9.61 -2.99 18.53
CA VAL A 246 -8.33 -2.50 18.00
C VAL A 246 -7.30 -2.57 19.10
N GLU A 247 -6.14 -3.14 18.79
CA GLU A 247 -4.99 -3.18 19.70
C GLU A 247 -4.20 -1.88 19.63
N HIS A 248 -3.51 -1.54 20.71
CA HIS A 248 -2.52 -0.47 20.73
C HIS A 248 -1.18 -1.01 20.20
N TYR A 249 -1.04 -1.07 18.88
CA TYR A 249 0.10 -1.72 18.23
C TYR A 249 1.45 -1.15 18.67
N ALA A 250 1.53 0.17 18.86
CA ALA A 250 2.76 0.83 19.29
C ALA A 250 3.19 0.46 20.72
N ALA A 251 2.28 0.01 21.58
CA ALA A 251 2.61 -0.40 22.94
C ALA A 251 3.52 -1.64 23.01
N HIS A 252 3.51 -2.49 21.97
CA HIS A 252 4.24 -3.75 21.90
C HIS A 252 5.57 -3.67 21.13
N LEU A 253 5.95 -2.51 20.60
CA LEU A 253 7.15 -2.35 19.76
C LEU A 253 8.46 -2.69 20.49
N ASN A 254 8.50 -2.52 21.81
CA ASN A 254 9.68 -2.72 22.62
C ASN A 254 9.70 -4.06 23.36
N ASP A 255 8.69 -4.93 23.19
CA ASP A 255 8.68 -6.25 23.79
C ASP A 255 9.90 -7.07 23.34
N ASP A 256 10.41 -7.96 24.21
CA ASP A 256 11.55 -8.79 23.89
C ASP A 256 11.20 -9.82 22.81
N ILE A 257 12.12 -10.01 21.85
CA ILE A 257 11.98 -11.01 20.78
C ILE A 257 12.94 -12.19 20.96
N LYS A 258 13.57 -12.32 22.13
CA LYS A 258 14.41 -13.46 22.43
C LYS A 258 13.59 -14.76 22.41
N GLY A 259 14.06 -15.75 21.63
CA GLY A 259 13.34 -17.01 21.40
C GLY A 259 12.23 -16.94 20.38
N LEU A 260 12.00 -15.77 19.73
CA LEU A 260 11.03 -15.66 18.63
C LEU A 260 11.41 -16.62 17.49
N GLN A 261 10.48 -17.45 17.07
CA GLN A 261 10.68 -18.41 15.97
C GLN A 261 10.47 -17.69 14.63
N VAL A 262 11.55 -17.52 13.87
CA VAL A 262 11.55 -16.83 12.56
C VAL A 262 11.73 -17.85 11.45
N GLY A 263 10.74 -17.99 10.58
CA GLY A 263 10.81 -18.85 9.39
C GLY A 263 11.31 -18.10 8.17
N VAL A 264 12.33 -18.61 7.48
CA VAL A 264 12.77 -18.12 6.18
C VAL A 264 12.04 -18.90 5.09
N ILE A 265 11.32 -18.23 4.20
CA ILE A 265 10.56 -18.88 3.12
C ILE A 265 11.53 -19.38 2.04
N LYS A 266 11.76 -20.70 1.99
CA LYS A 266 12.72 -21.35 1.10
C LYS A 266 12.49 -21.03 -0.37
N GLU A 267 11.23 -21.08 -0.84
CA GLU A 267 10.84 -20.89 -2.24
C GLU A 267 11.10 -19.47 -2.75
N LEU A 268 11.32 -18.52 -1.84
CA LEU A 268 11.64 -17.13 -2.17
C LEU A 268 13.14 -16.80 -1.99
N MET A 269 13.95 -17.78 -1.56
CA MET A 269 15.41 -17.67 -1.42
C MET A 269 16.13 -18.45 -2.53
N THR A 270 15.70 -18.25 -3.78
CA THR A 270 16.19 -19.00 -4.96
C THR A 270 17.21 -18.20 -5.79
N GLU A 271 17.77 -18.86 -6.81
CA GLU A 271 18.73 -18.28 -7.78
C GLU A 271 18.16 -17.10 -8.59
N GLY A 272 16.85 -16.83 -8.52
CA GLY A 272 16.20 -15.68 -9.17
C GLY A 272 16.37 -14.34 -8.44
N LEU A 273 16.98 -14.32 -7.25
CA LEU A 273 17.29 -13.09 -6.54
C LEU A 273 18.52 -12.40 -7.13
N SER A 274 18.52 -11.07 -7.17
CA SER A 274 19.77 -10.33 -7.42
C SER A 274 20.76 -10.54 -6.26
N ASP A 275 22.05 -10.47 -6.55
CA ASP A 275 23.12 -10.69 -5.57
C ASP A 275 22.97 -9.75 -4.37
N ASP A 276 22.63 -8.48 -4.61
CA ASP A 276 22.44 -7.49 -3.54
C ASP A 276 21.24 -7.82 -2.65
N VAL A 277 20.11 -8.27 -3.22
CA VAL A 277 18.94 -8.71 -2.45
C VAL A 277 19.28 -9.97 -1.65
N ALA A 278 19.98 -10.95 -2.24
CA ALA A 278 20.40 -12.15 -1.55
C ALA A 278 21.33 -11.84 -0.37
N ALA A 279 22.27 -10.90 -0.54
CA ALA A 279 23.16 -10.44 0.53
C ALA A 279 22.39 -9.73 1.66
N ALA A 280 21.44 -8.85 1.32
CA ALA A 280 20.59 -8.18 2.30
C ALA A 280 19.74 -9.18 3.12
N MET A 281 19.20 -10.22 2.47
CA MET A 281 18.44 -11.27 3.17
C MET A 281 19.33 -12.09 4.13
N LYS A 282 20.54 -12.46 3.71
CA LYS A 282 21.50 -13.13 4.60
C LYS A 282 21.82 -12.27 5.83
N LYS A 283 22.05 -10.97 5.63
CA LYS A 283 22.27 -10.03 6.74
C LYS A 283 21.05 -9.93 7.65
N ALA A 284 19.84 -9.82 7.13
CA ALA A 284 18.61 -9.77 7.93
C ALA A 284 18.43 -11.03 8.80
N ILE A 285 18.75 -12.22 8.27
CA ILE A 285 18.75 -13.47 9.02
C ILE A 285 19.73 -13.41 10.20
N GLU A 286 20.96 -12.94 9.96
CA GLU A 286 21.97 -12.80 11.02
C GLU A 286 21.60 -11.73 12.05
N ASP A 287 20.94 -10.66 11.64
CA ASP A 287 20.49 -9.63 12.57
C ASP A 287 19.38 -10.14 13.50
N TYR A 288 18.41 -10.94 13.01
CA TYR A 288 17.43 -11.60 13.88
C TYR A 288 18.08 -12.58 14.86
N LYS A 289 19.08 -13.36 14.43
CA LYS A 289 19.85 -14.24 15.33
C LYS A 289 20.56 -13.44 16.42
N LYS A 290 21.19 -12.31 16.09
CA LYS A 290 21.84 -11.41 17.07
C LYS A 290 20.84 -10.80 18.06
N LEU A 291 19.60 -10.56 17.63
CA LEU A 291 18.49 -10.11 18.48
C LEU A 291 17.94 -11.23 19.37
N GLY A 292 18.46 -12.45 19.27
CA GLY A 292 18.09 -13.59 20.10
C GLY A 292 16.95 -14.44 19.53
N ALA A 293 16.53 -14.20 18.31
CA ALA A 293 15.54 -15.04 17.62
C ALA A 293 16.15 -16.36 17.13
N GLU A 294 15.32 -17.39 17.03
CA GLU A 294 15.65 -18.68 16.44
C GLU A 294 15.18 -18.71 14.98
N VAL A 295 16.13 -18.89 14.05
CA VAL A 295 15.83 -18.82 12.62
C VAL A 295 15.89 -20.21 11.99
N VAL A 296 14.79 -20.60 11.33
CA VAL A 296 14.65 -21.88 10.65
C VAL A 296 14.14 -21.72 9.22
N GLU A 297 14.43 -22.67 8.35
CA GLU A 297 13.89 -22.70 6.98
C GLU A 297 12.48 -23.29 6.97
N ILE A 298 11.55 -22.65 6.27
CA ILE A 298 10.16 -23.09 6.11
C ILE A 298 9.83 -23.22 4.62
N SER A 299 9.21 -24.33 4.24
CA SER A 299 8.71 -24.57 2.87
C SER A 299 7.22 -24.27 2.78
N LEU A 300 6.83 -23.55 1.71
CA LEU A 300 5.45 -23.27 1.30
C LEU A 300 5.23 -23.84 -0.12
N PRO A 301 5.02 -25.14 -0.28
CA PRO A 301 5.12 -25.83 -1.58
C PRO A 301 4.12 -25.37 -2.64
N ASN A 302 2.97 -24.78 -2.23
CA ASN A 302 1.96 -24.27 -3.13
C ASN A 302 2.20 -22.80 -3.55
N LEU A 303 3.19 -22.12 -2.98
CA LEU A 303 3.52 -20.71 -3.29
C LEU A 303 3.78 -20.50 -4.79
N LYS A 304 4.40 -21.46 -5.48
CA LYS A 304 4.66 -21.43 -6.94
C LYS A 304 3.41 -21.23 -7.81
N HIS A 305 2.22 -21.53 -7.28
CA HIS A 305 0.95 -21.37 -7.99
C HIS A 305 0.29 -20.01 -7.74
N SER A 306 0.80 -19.21 -6.79
CA SER A 306 0.14 -17.99 -6.30
C SER A 306 -0.12 -16.96 -7.39
N ILE A 307 0.81 -16.76 -8.34
CA ILE A 307 0.62 -15.82 -9.45
C ILE A 307 -0.57 -16.24 -10.32
N GLY A 308 -0.61 -17.51 -10.76
CA GLY A 308 -1.71 -18.00 -11.60
C GLY A 308 -3.07 -17.94 -10.88
N ILE A 309 -3.12 -18.32 -9.61
CA ILE A 309 -4.32 -18.22 -8.77
C ILE A 309 -4.80 -16.77 -8.68
N TYR A 310 -3.88 -15.86 -8.35
CA TYR A 310 -4.19 -14.44 -8.19
C TYR A 310 -4.76 -13.83 -9.47
N TYR A 311 -4.10 -14.05 -10.62
CA TYR A 311 -4.55 -13.45 -11.88
C TYR A 311 -5.88 -14.01 -12.37
N ILE A 312 -6.25 -15.23 -12.01
CA ILE A 312 -7.60 -15.75 -12.29
C ILE A 312 -8.61 -15.08 -11.35
N LEU A 313 -8.38 -15.10 -10.04
CA LEU A 313 -9.34 -14.58 -9.06
C LEU A 313 -9.50 -13.08 -9.14
N ALA A 314 -8.39 -12.34 -9.14
CA ALA A 314 -8.42 -10.88 -9.17
C ALA A 314 -9.03 -10.33 -10.46
N THR A 315 -8.75 -10.94 -11.62
CA THR A 315 -9.35 -10.52 -12.89
C THR A 315 -10.83 -10.87 -12.97
N ALA A 316 -11.25 -12.02 -12.44
CA ALA A 316 -12.65 -12.40 -12.36
C ALA A 316 -13.45 -11.40 -11.52
N GLU A 317 -12.97 -11.06 -10.32
CA GLU A 317 -13.60 -10.06 -9.45
C GLU A 317 -13.56 -8.66 -10.06
N CYS A 318 -12.45 -8.27 -10.71
CA CYS A 318 -12.31 -7.02 -11.46
C CYS A 318 -13.39 -6.87 -12.53
N SER A 319 -13.62 -7.91 -13.35
CA SER A 319 -14.61 -7.84 -14.42
C SER A 319 -16.02 -7.54 -13.89
N SER A 320 -16.37 -8.08 -12.72
CA SER A 320 -17.63 -7.82 -12.03
C SER A 320 -17.65 -6.42 -11.37
N ASN A 321 -16.58 -6.05 -10.66
CA ASN A 321 -16.50 -4.77 -9.95
C ASN A 321 -16.52 -3.57 -10.91
N LEU A 322 -15.83 -3.65 -12.06
CA LEU A 322 -15.74 -2.57 -13.00
C LEU A 322 -16.92 -2.52 -14.00
N ALA A 323 -17.87 -3.46 -13.93
CA ALA A 323 -19.07 -3.43 -14.74
C ALA A 323 -19.94 -2.19 -14.48
N ARG A 324 -19.86 -1.61 -13.28
CA ARG A 324 -20.60 -0.41 -12.87
C ARG A 324 -20.18 0.88 -13.57
N PHE A 325 -19.00 0.91 -14.17
CA PHE A 325 -18.47 2.08 -14.86
C PHE A 325 -18.86 2.01 -16.34
N ASP A 326 -20.07 2.47 -16.64
CA ASP A 326 -20.75 2.33 -17.93
C ASP A 326 -21.13 3.69 -18.57
N GLY A 327 -20.83 4.80 -17.89
CA GLY A 327 -21.16 6.16 -18.35
C GLY A 327 -22.62 6.57 -18.16
N VAL A 328 -23.43 5.76 -17.44
CA VAL A 328 -24.86 6.07 -17.23
C VAL A 328 -25.09 7.00 -16.06
N LYS A 329 -24.54 6.66 -14.87
CA LYS A 329 -24.84 7.38 -13.63
C LYS A 329 -23.79 8.44 -13.26
N TYR A 330 -22.51 8.15 -13.50
CA TYR A 330 -21.38 9.01 -13.13
C TYR A 330 -20.14 8.64 -13.96
N GLY A 331 -19.12 9.48 -13.89
CA GLY A 331 -17.88 9.30 -14.61
C GLY A 331 -17.92 9.80 -16.05
N TYR A 332 -16.90 9.42 -16.81
CA TYR A 332 -16.80 9.73 -18.23
C TYR A 332 -17.90 9.05 -19.03
N ARG A 333 -18.51 9.79 -19.94
CA ARG A 333 -19.43 9.29 -20.98
C ARG A 333 -18.94 9.78 -22.33
N THR A 334 -18.83 8.88 -23.32
CA THR A 334 -18.52 9.29 -24.68
C THR A 334 -19.56 10.29 -25.20
N PRO A 335 -19.13 11.42 -25.79
CA PRO A 335 -20.05 12.37 -26.37
C PRO A 335 -20.65 11.92 -27.72
N ASP A 336 -19.99 10.94 -28.37
CA ASP A 336 -20.27 10.53 -29.74
C ASP A 336 -20.91 9.11 -29.80
N ALA A 337 -22.08 8.95 -29.18
CA ALA A 337 -22.85 7.71 -29.22
C ALA A 337 -24.17 7.88 -29.93
N LYS A 338 -24.47 7.01 -30.92
CA LYS A 338 -25.71 7.03 -31.69
C LYS A 338 -26.84 6.23 -31.03
N ASN A 339 -26.49 5.30 -30.13
CA ASN A 339 -27.43 4.43 -29.42
C ASN A 339 -26.80 3.96 -28.09
N LEU A 340 -27.62 3.26 -27.28
CA LEU A 340 -27.21 2.78 -25.96
C LEU A 340 -25.99 1.83 -26.02
N MET A 341 -25.95 0.93 -26.99
CA MET A 341 -24.86 -0.01 -27.14
C MET A 341 -23.55 0.70 -27.49
N GLU A 342 -23.58 1.66 -28.39
CA GLU A 342 -22.40 2.50 -28.68
C GLU A 342 -21.97 3.32 -27.46
N MET A 343 -22.90 3.84 -26.69
CA MET A 343 -22.59 4.59 -25.48
C MET A 343 -21.78 3.71 -24.49
N TYR A 344 -22.23 2.50 -24.20
CA TYR A 344 -21.50 1.59 -23.31
C TYR A 344 -20.13 1.20 -23.88
N THR A 345 -20.09 0.77 -25.12
CA THR A 345 -18.86 0.23 -25.72
C THR A 345 -17.80 1.32 -25.90
N LYS A 346 -18.16 2.48 -26.42
CA LYS A 346 -17.25 3.61 -26.63
C LYS A 346 -16.78 4.20 -25.31
N THR A 347 -17.70 4.43 -24.35
CA THR A 347 -17.34 4.95 -23.02
C THR A 347 -16.27 4.09 -22.35
N ARG A 348 -16.45 2.78 -22.34
CA ARG A 348 -15.48 1.84 -21.74
C ARG A 348 -14.19 1.72 -22.56
N ALA A 349 -14.28 1.74 -23.87
CA ALA A 349 -13.11 1.70 -24.75
C ALA A 349 -12.21 2.94 -24.61
N GLU A 350 -12.80 4.11 -24.46
CA GLU A 350 -12.10 5.41 -24.33
C GLU A 350 -11.68 5.71 -22.91
N GLY A 351 -12.48 5.28 -21.92
CA GLY A 351 -12.31 5.60 -20.49
C GLY A 351 -11.32 4.69 -19.76
N PHE A 352 -11.20 3.41 -20.16
CA PHE A 352 -10.26 2.47 -19.53
C PHE A 352 -8.95 2.35 -20.31
N GLY A 353 -7.85 2.29 -19.60
CA GLY A 353 -6.51 2.01 -20.12
C GLY A 353 -6.32 0.55 -20.57
N PRO A 354 -5.20 0.27 -21.24
CA PRO A 354 -4.95 -1.05 -21.84
C PRO A 354 -4.90 -2.20 -20.82
N GLU A 355 -4.26 -2.01 -19.67
CA GLU A 355 -4.12 -3.06 -18.65
C GLU A 355 -5.47 -3.37 -17.99
N VAL A 356 -6.27 -2.37 -17.68
CA VAL A 356 -7.62 -2.54 -17.13
C VAL A 356 -8.50 -3.32 -18.10
N LYS A 357 -8.51 -2.95 -19.39
CA LYS A 357 -9.24 -3.68 -20.44
C LYS A 357 -8.80 -5.14 -20.54
N ARG A 358 -7.50 -5.42 -20.50
CA ARG A 358 -6.93 -6.77 -20.51
C ARG A 358 -7.48 -7.60 -19.35
N ARG A 359 -7.43 -7.06 -18.12
CA ARG A 359 -7.90 -7.77 -16.92
C ARG A 359 -9.41 -7.98 -16.92
N ILE A 360 -10.21 -7.02 -17.39
CA ILE A 360 -11.65 -7.20 -17.55
C ILE A 360 -11.94 -8.34 -18.53
N MET A 361 -11.24 -8.41 -19.67
CA MET A 361 -11.43 -9.48 -20.66
C MET A 361 -11.05 -10.85 -20.12
N LEU A 362 -9.89 -10.96 -19.46
CA LEU A 362 -9.45 -12.20 -18.82
C LEU A 362 -10.45 -12.70 -17.76
N GLY A 363 -10.93 -11.77 -16.92
CA GLY A 363 -11.92 -12.11 -15.89
C GLY A 363 -13.27 -12.55 -16.47
N THR A 364 -13.75 -11.83 -17.48
CA THR A 364 -14.98 -12.21 -18.19
C THR A 364 -14.86 -13.59 -18.81
N TYR A 365 -13.70 -13.92 -19.40
CA TYR A 365 -13.43 -15.26 -19.94
C TYR A 365 -13.42 -16.33 -18.85
N ALA A 366 -12.71 -16.08 -17.73
CA ALA A 366 -12.63 -17.02 -16.61
C ALA A 366 -14.00 -17.31 -15.95
N LEU A 367 -14.95 -16.36 -16.01
CA LEU A 367 -16.30 -16.50 -15.48
C LEU A 367 -17.32 -17.02 -16.51
N SER A 368 -16.94 -17.16 -17.79
CA SER A 368 -17.86 -17.58 -18.83
C SER A 368 -18.26 -19.05 -18.73
N SER A 369 -19.42 -19.41 -19.33
CA SER A 369 -19.96 -20.76 -19.36
C SER A 369 -18.92 -21.72 -19.97
N GLY A 370 -18.71 -22.85 -19.31
CA GLY A 370 -17.72 -23.87 -19.68
C GLY A 370 -16.31 -23.63 -19.15
N TYR A 371 -15.97 -22.42 -18.71
CA TYR A 371 -14.63 -22.10 -18.17
C TYR A 371 -14.63 -21.85 -16.65
N TYR A 372 -15.78 -21.52 -16.07
CA TYR A 372 -15.91 -21.24 -14.64
C TYR A 372 -15.35 -22.35 -13.75
N ASP A 373 -15.74 -23.60 -13.98
CA ASP A 373 -15.25 -24.76 -13.18
C ASP A 373 -13.76 -25.04 -13.42
N ALA A 374 -13.30 -24.88 -14.68
CA ALA A 374 -11.93 -25.16 -15.05
C ALA A 374 -10.92 -24.14 -14.53
N TYR A 375 -11.32 -22.86 -14.40
CA TYR A 375 -10.45 -21.78 -13.99
C TYR A 375 -10.82 -21.22 -12.62
N TYR A 376 -11.97 -20.56 -12.49
CA TYR A 376 -12.31 -19.82 -11.27
C TYR A 376 -12.45 -20.74 -10.05
N LYS A 377 -13.26 -21.79 -10.16
CA LYS A 377 -13.46 -22.75 -9.06
C LYS A 377 -12.18 -23.47 -8.67
N LYS A 378 -11.37 -23.86 -9.66
CA LYS A 378 -10.07 -24.48 -9.40
C LYS A 378 -9.10 -23.51 -8.73
N ALA A 379 -9.08 -22.23 -9.15
CA ALA A 379 -8.27 -21.21 -8.49
C ALA A 379 -8.68 -21.00 -7.03
N GLN A 380 -9.99 -21.00 -6.71
CA GLN A 380 -10.46 -20.95 -5.32
C GLN A 380 -10.02 -22.18 -4.49
N GLN A 381 -10.06 -23.36 -5.07
CA GLN A 381 -9.55 -24.57 -4.40
C GLN A 381 -8.05 -24.50 -4.14
N MET A 382 -7.28 -24.01 -5.12
CA MET A 382 -5.83 -23.84 -4.98
C MET A 382 -5.48 -22.72 -3.99
N ARG A 383 -6.29 -21.64 -3.90
CA ARG A 383 -6.15 -20.61 -2.86
C ARG A 383 -6.22 -21.22 -1.46
N ALA A 384 -7.13 -22.17 -1.23
CA ALA A 384 -7.22 -22.85 0.06
C ALA A 384 -5.94 -23.63 0.40
N LEU A 385 -5.26 -24.24 -0.58
CA LEU A 385 -3.99 -24.92 -0.35
C LEU A 385 -2.86 -23.95 -0.02
N VAL A 386 -2.79 -22.79 -0.70
CA VAL A 386 -1.83 -21.74 -0.33
C VAL A 386 -2.08 -21.24 1.10
N THR A 387 -3.35 -21.05 1.47
CA THR A 387 -3.71 -20.67 2.86
C THR A 387 -3.28 -21.74 3.86
N GLN A 388 -3.47 -23.02 3.53
CA GLN A 388 -3.08 -24.13 4.38
C GLN A 388 -1.58 -24.21 4.60
N ASP A 389 -0.75 -23.90 3.58
CA ASP A 389 0.71 -23.83 3.74
C ASP A 389 1.10 -22.84 4.85
N PHE A 390 0.48 -21.65 4.89
CA PHE A 390 0.72 -20.67 5.95
C PHE A 390 0.23 -21.14 7.32
N VAL A 391 -0.94 -21.78 7.39
CA VAL A 391 -1.47 -22.34 8.64
C VAL A 391 -0.49 -23.39 9.23
N GLU A 392 0.06 -24.28 8.40
CA GLU A 392 1.04 -25.28 8.84
C GLU A 392 2.41 -24.65 9.19
N ALA A 393 2.83 -23.62 8.47
CA ALA A 393 4.05 -22.89 8.76
C ALA A 393 3.97 -22.19 10.14
N PHE A 394 2.87 -21.49 10.40
CA PHE A 394 2.68 -20.76 11.67
C PHE A 394 2.39 -21.65 12.90
N LYS A 395 2.28 -22.96 12.74
CA LYS A 395 2.37 -23.90 13.87
C LYS A 395 3.80 -24.13 14.35
N LYS A 396 4.79 -23.78 13.53
CA LYS A 396 6.23 -24.02 13.77
C LYS A 396 7.00 -22.72 14.05
N VAL A 397 6.51 -21.59 13.53
CA VAL A 397 7.20 -20.30 13.65
C VAL A 397 6.20 -19.19 13.98
N ASP A 398 6.69 -18.12 14.58
CA ASP A 398 5.90 -16.95 14.98
C ASP A 398 5.72 -15.95 13.85
N ILE A 399 6.75 -15.79 13.03
CA ILE A 399 6.76 -14.92 11.84
C ILE A 399 7.49 -15.62 10.69
N LEU A 400 7.22 -15.14 9.47
CA LEU A 400 7.97 -15.53 8.29
C LEU A 400 8.66 -14.32 7.69
N ILE A 401 9.85 -14.53 7.12
CA ILE A 401 10.60 -13.48 6.40
C ILE A 401 10.96 -13.94 5.00
N SER A 402 11.02 -12.95 4.09
CA SER A 402 11.44 -13.12 2.69
C SER A 402 11.90 -11.78 2.10
N PRO A 403 12.55 -11.74 0.94
CA PRO A 403 12.62 -10.48 0.19
C PRO A 403 11.20 -10.02 -0.17
N THR A 404 10.97 -8.69 -0.20
CA THR A 404 9.69 -8.14 -0.70
C THR A 404 9.59 -8.30 -2.21
N CYS A 405 10.71 -8.15 -2.91
CA CYS A 405 10.83 -8.33 -4.36
C CYS A 405 12.19 -8.99 -4.68
N PRO A 406 12.28 -9.81 -5.73
CA PRO A 406 13.55 -10.42 -6.12
C PRO A 406 14.65 -9.42 -6.54
N ASN A 407 14.26 -8.23 -6.96
CA ASN A 407 15.15 -7.18 -7.45
C ASN A 407 14.79 -5.83 -6.83
N THR A 408 15.68 -4.86 -6.95
CA THR A 408 15.40 -3.44 -6.67
C THR A 408 14.58 -2.80 -7.80
N ALA A 409 14.24 -1.51 -7.66
CA ALA A 409 13.45 -0.79 -8.64
C ALA A 409 14.14 -0.79 -10.04
N PHE A 410 13.38 -1.11 -11.08
CA PHE A 410 13.81 -1.15 -12.47
C PHE A 410 13.51 0.18 -13.19
N GLU A 411 14.08 0.37 -14.37
CA GLU A 411 13.88 1.58 -15.17
C GLU A 411 12.45 1.67 -15.72
N LEU A 412 11.95 2.90 -15.82
CA LEU A 412 10.68 3.18 -16.49
C LEU A 412 10.67 2.63 -17.92
N GLY A 413 9.61 1.89 -18.26
CA GLY A 413 9.44 1.27 -19.57
C GLY A 413 10.08 -0.12 -19.71
N ALA A 414 10.97 -0.53 -18.82
CA ALA A 414 11.73 -1.77 -18.97
C ALA A 414 10.89 -3.06 -19.05
N LYS A 415 9.72 -3.07 -18.42
CA LYS A 415 8.80 -4.23 -18.41
C LYS A 415 7.47 -3.98 -19.12
N SER A 416 7.31 -2.85 -19.81
CA SER A 416 6.04 -2.44 -20.42
C SER A 416 5.58 -3.33 -21.57
N SER A 417 6.53 -4.01 -22.26
CA SER A 417 6.25 -4.92 -23.39
C SER A 417 5.93 -6.35 -22.98
N ASP A 418 6.24 -6.76 -21.75
CA ASP A 418 6.02 -8.13 -21.25
C ASP A 418 5.22 -8.13 -19.92
N PRO A 419 3.89 -8.31 -20.00
CA PRO A 419 3.06 -8.36 -18.81
C PRO A 419 3.45 -9.44 -17.80
N LEU A 420 3.99 -10.58 -18.25
CA LEU A 420 4.38 -11.68 -17.38
C LEU A 420 5.58 -11.29 -16.51
N GLN A 421 6.56 -10.61 -17.07
CA GLN A 421 7.69 -10.09 -16.30
C GLN A 421 7.27 -9.05 -15.26
N MET A 422 6.26 -8.22 -15.59
CA MET A 422 5.67 -7.31 -14.60
C MET A 422 5.00 -8.10 -13.47
N TYR A 423 4.24 -9.15 -13.80
CA TYR A 423 3.54 -9.97 -12.82
C TYR A 423 4.48 -10.73 -11.87
N LEU A 424 5.65 -11.16 -12.37
CA LEU A 424 6.69 -11.80 -11.55
C LEU A 424 7.29 -10.86 -10.48
N THR A 425 7.12 -9.57 -10.63
CA THR A 425 7.58 -8.59 -9.63
C THR A 425 6.85 -8.77 -8.27
N ASP A 426 5.61 -9.27 -8.30
CA ASP A 426 4.77 -9.49 -7.10
C ASP A 426 4.85 -10.92 -6.53
N ILE A 427 5.78 -11.77 -7.03
CA ILE A 427 5.83 -13.19 -6.65
C ILE A 427 5.94 -13.44 -5.14
N ALA A 428 6.66 -12.57 -4.44
CA ALA A 428 6.87 -12.70 -3.00
C ALA A 428 5.68 -12.18 -2.16
N THR A 429 4.83 -11.32 -2.73
CA THR A 429 3.78 -10.61 -1.96
C THR A 429 2.40 -11.20 -2.12
N ILE A 430 2.06 -11.74 -3.28
CA ILE A 430 0.72 -12.22 -3.65
C ILE A 430 0.17 -13.29 -2.69
N SER A 431 1.01 -14.23 -2.24
CA SER A 431 0.58 -15.34 -1.39
C SER A 431 -0.04 -14.88 -0.06
N ALA A 432 0.49 -13.81 0.53
CA ALA A 432 -0.05 -13.22 1.74
C ALA A 432 -1.46 -12.60 1.54
N ASN A 433 -1.76 -12.07 0.34
CA ASN A 433 -3.10 -11.61 0.00
C ASN A 433 -4.07 -12.77 -0.15
N LEU A 434 -3.66 -13.85 -0.85
CA LEU A 434 -4.46 -15.06 -1.02
C LEU A 434 -4.83 -15.69 0.32
N ALA A 435 -3.89 -15.71 1.27
CA ALA A 435 -4.10 -16.25 2.61
C ALA A 435 -4.79 -15.25 3.57
N GLY A 436 -4.91 -13.98 3.22
CA GLY A 436 -5.53 -12.95 4.06
C GLY A 436 -4.73 -12.57 5.30
N ILE A 437 -3.44 -12.92 5.38
CA ILE A 437 -2.54 -12.67 6.51
C ILE A 437 -1.92 -11.27 6.45
N PRO A 438 -1.52 -10.65 7.58
CA PRO A 438 -0.81 -9.38 7.58
C PRO A 438 0.63 -9.54 7.07
N GLY A 439 1.13 -8.49 6.43
CA GLY A 439 2.50 -8.44 5.93
C GLY A 439 3.03 -7.03 5.81
N MET A 440 4.31 -6.85 6.06
CA MET A 440 4.99 -5.55 6.07
C MET A 440 6.27 -5.63 5.26
N SER A 441 6.61 -4.57 4.54
CA SER A 441 7.94 -4.34 3.99
C SER A 441 8.64 -3.26 4.81
N VAL A 442 9.88 -3.52 5.20
CA VAL A 442 10.77 -2.57 5.88
C VAL A 442 12.09 -2.45 5.13
N PRO A 443 12.79 -1.29 5.18
CA PRO A 443 14.10 -1.15 4.56
C PRO A 443 15.11 -2.13 5.14
N ALA A 444 15.85 -2.84 4.28
CA ALA A 444 16.82 -3.87 4.66
C ALA A 444 18.20 -3.68 4.03
N GLY A 445 18.45 -2.55 3.40
CA GLY A 445 19.72 -2.21 2.77
C GLY A 445 19.51 -1.48 1.44
N PHE A 446 20.61 -1.39 0.72
CA PHE A 446 20.66 -0.75 -0.60
C PHE A 446 21.49 -1.64 -1.54
N ASP A 447 21.16 -1.61 -2.83
CA ASP A 447 21.99 -2.24 -3.85
C ASP A 447 23.23 -1.38 -4.14
N LYS A 448 24.11 -1.87 -5.03
CA LYS A 448 25.34 -1.18 -5.45
C LYS A 448 25.08 0.19 -6.10
N ASP A 449 23.89 0.42 -6.62
CA ASP A 449 23.48 1.68 -7.26
C ASP A 449 22.76 2.61 -6.27
N GLY A 450 22.65 2.21 -4.99
CA GLY A 450 22.00 2.96 -3.92
C GLY A 450 20.48 2.85 -3.90
N MET A 451 19.89 1.89 -4.62
CA MET A 451 18.45 1.65 -4.60
C MET A 451 18.04 0.80 -3.41
N PRO A 452 16.92 1.16 -2.75
CA PRO A 452 16.48 0.44 -1.55
C PRO A 452 16.12 -1.02 -1.81
N ILE A 453 16.35 -1.86 -0.78
CA ILE A 453 15.95 -3.27 -0.70
C ILE A 453 14.98 -3.41 0.47
N GLY A 454 13.87 -4.12 0.27
CA GLY A 454 12.87 -4.39 1.30
C GLY A 454 12.92 -5.82 1.83
N LEU A 455 12.91 -5.94 3.17
CA LEU A 455 12.60 -7.18 3.87
C LEU A 455 11.09 -7.28 4.07
N GLN A 456 10.48 -8.37 3.62
CA GLN A 456 9.09 -8.68 3.94
C GLN A 456 9.01 -9.52 5.21
N ILE A 457 8.13 -9.12 6.12
CA ILE A 457 7.80 -9.85 7.35
C ILE A 457 6.31 -10.17 7.30
N LEU A 458 5.96 -11.43 7.55
CA LEU A 458 4.58 -11.93 7.58
C LEU A 458 4.28 -12.51 8.96
N ALA A 459 3.04 -12.38 9.43
CA ALA A 459 2.60 -12.94 10.70
C ALA A 459 1.26 -13.69 10.51
N PRO A 460 0.82 -14.53 11.48
CA PRO A 460 -0.51 -15.10 11.48
C PRO A 460 -1.59 -14.03 11.43
N GLN A 461 -2.79 -14.38 10.98
CA GLN A 461 -3.93 -13.46 11.01
C GLN A 461 -4.13 -12.89 12.41
N LEU A 462 -4.40 -11.57 12.48
CA LEU A 462 -4.64 -10.82 13.72
C LEU A 462 -3.43 -10.77 14.68
N GLN A 463 -2.23 -10.99 14.16
CA GLN A 463 -0.99 -10.84 14.93
C GLN A 463 -0.18 -9.61 14.46
N GLU A 464 -0.88 -8.52 14.18
CA GLU A 464 -0.24 -7.26 13.75
C GLU A 464 0.75 -6.75 14.79
N SER A 465 0.43 -6.84 16.08
CA SER A 465 1.35 -6.42 17.17
C SER A 465 2.66 -7.18 17.14
N ARG A 466 2.63 -8.51 16.91
CA ARG A 466 3.83 -9.34 16.75
C ARG A 466 4.64 -8.93 15.53
N LEU A 467 3.95 -8.68 14.41
CA LEU A 467 4.59 -8.25 13.18
C LEU A 467 5.29 -6.89 13.37
N PHE A 468 4.59 -5.91 13.97
CA PHE A 468 5.18 -4.60 14.27
C PHE A 468 6.36 -4.70 15.24
N ASN A 469 6.27 -5.52 16.30
CA ASN A 469 7.36 -5.71 17.23
C ASN A 469 8.62 -6.27 16.53
N ALA A 470 8.48 -7.36 15.78
CA ALA A 470 9.60 -7.96 15.05
C ALA A 470 10.22 -6.98 14.02
N ALA A 471 9.38 -6.23 13.31
CA ALA A 471 9.80 -5.21 12.35
C ALA A 471 10.54 -4.05 13.04
N HIS A 472 10.03 -3.57 14.17
CA HIS A 472 10.65 -2.48 14.93
C HIS A 472 12.01 -2.87 15.50
N LYS A 473 12.15 -4.08 16.05
CA LYS A 473 13.45 -4.58 16.54
C LYS A 473 14.47 -4.66 15.40
N PHE A 474 14.07 -5.12 14.22
CA PHE A 474 14.92 -5.12 13.04
C PHE A 474 15.27 -3.70 12.58
N GLU A 475 14.30 -2.79 12.52
CA GLU A 475 14.50 -1.38 12.17
C GLU A 475 15.53 -0.72 13.10
N ARG A 476 15.39 -0.92 14.44
CA ARG A 476 16.27 -0.30 15.44
C ARG A 476 17.66 -0.94 15.53
N ALA A 477 17.81 -2.16 15.04
CA ALA A 477 19.13 -2.79 14.90
C ALA A 477 19.89 -2.31 13.66
N ASN A 478 19.25 -1.53 12.79
CA ASN A 478 19.78 -1.09 11.50
C ASN A 478 19.37 0.37 11.23
N ASP A 479 20.27 1.17 10.67
CA ASP A 479 20.06 2.60 10.42
C ASP A 479 19.51 2.89 8.99
N TYR A 480 18.98 1.89 8.29
CA TYR A 480 18.50 2.04 6.91
C TYR A 480 17.35 3.07 6.78
N TYR A 481 16.43 3.07 7.76
CA TYR A 481 15.28 3.97 7.79
C TYR A 481 15.64 5.46 7.98
N LEU A 482 16.87 5.75 8.45
CA LEU A 482 17.38 7.12 8.61
C LEU A 482 17.84 7.73 7.28
N GLN A 483 18.06 6.89 6.26
CA GLN A 483 18.50 7.38 4.97
C GLN A 483 17.32 7.93 4.18
N LEU A 484 17.50 9.12 3.62
CA LEU A 484 16.48 9.80 2.82
C LEU A 484 16.93 9.88 1.36
N ALA A 485 15.96 9.83 0.45
CA ALA A 485 16.20 10.08 -0.96
C ALA A 485 16.80 11.47 -1.18
N LYS A 486 17.80 11.54 -2.06
CA LYS A 486 18.52 12.78 -2.37
C LYS A 486 17.93 13.50 -3.58
N ILE A 487 16.63 13.88 -3.51
CA ILE A 487 15.91 14.56 -4.57
C ILE A 487 15.80 16.07 -4.30
#